data_572e1422c4c169ff8d9fdaff90282a58
#
_entry.id   572e1422c4c169ff8d9fdaff90282a58
#
_cell.length_a   1.000
_cell.length_b   1.000
_cell.length_c   1.000
_cell.angle_alpha   90.00
_cell.angle_beta   90.00
_cell.angle_gamma   90.00
#
_symmetry.space_group_name_H-M   'P 1'
#
loop_
_entity.id
_entity.type
_entity.pdbx_description
1 polymer ?
#
loop_
_entity_poly.entity_id
_entity_poly.type
_entity_poly.pdbx_seq_one_letter_code
_entity_poly.pdbx_strand_id
1 'polypeptide(L)'
;MKAAVRYYTKTGNTKRLAEAVAKAVNAEALPISVPVKEPVDVLFLGNSYYAFTIDPEVRDFIRSLDKSKVGRIVNFGSAAMLNSTWKKVKAEAEKVGIAMDEREFHCKGEFKGMHKGRPNEEDLKAAAAFAKGIVG
;
A
#
# COMPACT_ATOMS: atom_id res chain seq x y z
N MET A 1 -6.62 17.14 1.45
CA MET A 1 -6.86 15.81 2.06
C MET A 1 -5.57 15.33 2.72
N LYS A 2 -5.63 14.95 3.98
CA LYS A 2 -4.48 14.48 4.73
C LYS A 2 -4.23 13.00 4.47
N ALA A 3 -2.99 12.63 4.12
CA ALA A 3 -2.64 11.27 3.76
C ALA A 3 -1.44 10.78 4.57
N ALA A 4 -1.41 9.46 4.82
CA ALA A 4 -0.25 8.76 5.35
C ALA A 4 0.10 7.61 4.42
N VAL A 5 1.36 7.21 4.41
CA VAL A 5 1.84 6.09 3.60
C VAL A 5 2.59 5.11 4.51
N ARG A 6 2.16 3.85 4.47
CA ARG A 6 2.82 2.77 5.19
C ARG A 6 3.05 1.61 4.24
N TYR A 7 4.18 0.94 4.37
CA TYR A 7 4.51 -0.17 3.49
C TYR A 7 5.15 -1.33 4.24
N TYR A 8 5.03 -2.51 3.64
CA TYR A 8 5.77 -3.70 4.04
C TYR A 8 6.37 -4.34 2.79
N THR A 9 7.66 -4.67 2.83
CA THR A 9 8.33 -5.28 1.70
C THR A 9 9.45 -6.20 2.16
N LYS A 10 9.66 -7.30 1.42
CA LYS A 10 10.81 -8.19 1.63
C LYS A 10 11.88 -7.97 0.57
N THR A 11 11.51 -7.45 -0.60
CA THR A 11 12.41 -7.30 -1.74
C THR A 11 12.83 -5.85 -2.01
N GLY A 12 12.15 -4.88 -1.38
CA GLY A 12 12.37 -3.46 -1.64
C GLY A 12 11.48 -2.89 -2.74
N ASN A 13 10.74 -3.72 -3.48
CA ASN A 13 9.90 -3.26 -4.59
C ASN A 13 8.77 -2.35 -4.12
N THR A 14 8.04 -2.78 -3.11
CA THR A 14 6.92 -2.01 -2.57
C THR A 14 7.40 -0.73 -1.90
N LYS A 15 8.59 -0.73 -1.30
CA LYS A 15 9.18 0.48 -0.74
C LYS A 15 9.38 1.55 -1.81
N ARG A 16 9.90 1.18 -2.97
CA ARG A 16 10.10 2.12 -4.08
C ARG A 16 8.78 2.73 -4.54
N LEU A 17 7.73 1.93 -4.65
CA LEU A 17 6.39 2.42 -4.95
C LEU A 17 5.88 3.36 -3.85
N ALA A 18 6.07 2.98 -2.60
CA ALA A 18 5.64 3.78 -1.45
C ALA A 18 6.30 5.16 -1.44
N GLU A 19 7.57 5.23 -1.78
CA GLU A 19 8.28 6.50 -1.86
C GLU A 19 7.71 7.40 -2.97
N ALA A 20 7.37 6.81 -4.12
CA ALA A 20 6.74 7.57 -5.21
C ALA A 20 5.34 8.07 -4.83
N VAL A 21 4.54 7.23 -4.19
CA VAL A 21 3.21 7.60 -3.70
C VAL A 21 3.32 8.73 -2.66
N ALA A 22 4.22 8.57 -1.69
CA ALA A 22 4.39 9.54 -0.61
C ALA A 22 4.79 10.91 -1.14
N LYS A 23 5.73 10.96 -2.06
CA LYS A 23 6.16 12.21 -2.69
C LYS A 23 5.00 12.89 -3.39
N ALA A 24 4.14 12.12 -4.06
CA ALA A 24 3.00 12.66 -4.82
C ALA A 24 1.94 13.28 -3.91
N VAL A 25 1.82 12.82 -2.66
CA VAL A 25 0.77 13.29 -1.74
C VAL A 25 1.33 14.10 -0.55
N ASN A 26 2.59 14.53 -0.64
CA ASN A 26 3.27 15.29 0.42
C ASN A 26 3.28 14.57 1.77
N ALA A 27 3.54 13.27 1.75
CA ALA A 27 3.66 12.47 2.95
C ALA A 27 5.03 11.81 3.00
N GLU A 28 5.32 11.13 4.10
CA GLU A 28 6.54 10.36 4.26
C GLU A 28 6.22 8.88 4.16
N ALA A 29 7.01 8.14 3.37
CA ALA A 29 6.87 6.70 3.27
C ALA A 29 7.55 6.05 4.48
N LEU A 30 6.77 5.38 5.30
CA LEU A 30 7.27 4.73 6.51
C LEU A 30 6.85 3.25 6.52
N PRO A 31 7.66 2.38 7.14
CA PRO A 31 7.27 0.98 7.26
C PRO A 31 6.10 0.81 8.22
N ILE A 32 5.40 -0.32 8.11
CA ILE A 32 4.26 -0.62 8.97
C ILE A 32 4.63 -0.75 10.46
N SER A 33 5.90 -0.85 10.79
CA SER A 33 6.35 -0.83 12.18
C SER A 33 6.12 0.54 12.85
N VAL A 34 5.90 1.59 12.05
CA VAL A 34 5.61 2.93 12.57
C VAL A 34 4.08 3.12 12.58
N PRO A 35 3.48 3.33 13.75
CA PRO A 35 2.03 3.49 13.82
C PRO A 35 1.54 4.80 13.21
N VAL A 36 0.25 4.83 12.86
CA VAL A 36 -0.43 6.06 12.41
C VAL A 36 -0.96 6.75 13.66
N LYS A 37 -0.27 7.78 14.11
CA LYS A 37 -0.59 8.46 15.38
C LYS A 37 -1.58 9.60 15.23
N GLU A 38 -1.54 10.31 14.10
CA GLU A 38 -2.42 11.44 13.85
C GLU A 38 -3.53 11.07 12.87
N PRO A 39 -4.73 11.64 13.01
CA PRO A 39 -5.81 11.34 12.08
C PRO A 39 -5.46 11.71 10.64
N VAL A 40 -5.77 10.81 9.70
CA VAL A 40 -5.62 11.03 8.26
C VAL A 40 -6.90 10.63 7.56
N ASP A 41 -7.17 11.28 6.42
CA ASP A 41 -8.32 10.93 5.59
C ASP A 41 -8.07 9.64 4.82
N VAL A 42 -6.83 9.44 4.38
CA VAL A 42 -6.43 8.31 3.56
C VAL A 42 -5.13 7.71 4.07
N LEU A 43 -5.14 6.39 4.22
CA LEU A 43 -3.92 5.62 4.45
C LEU A 43 -3.61 4.82 3.18
N PHE A 44 -2.52 5.17 2.51
CA PHE A 44 -1.99 4.36 1.41
C PHE A 44 -1.19 3.21 2.01
N LEU A 45 -1.64 1.99 1.78
CA LEU A 45 -1.01 0.79 2.34
C LEU A 45 -0.36 -0.03 1.25
N GLY A 46 0.97 -0.07 1.27
CA GLY A 46 1.77 -0.83 0.32
C GLY A 46 2.08 -2.21 0.83
N ASN A 47 1.77 -3.23 0.03
CA ASN A 47 2.02 -4.61 0.39
C ASN A 47 2.03 -5.49 -0.85
N SER A 48 2.36 -6.78 -0.66
CA SER A 48 2.43 -7.75 -1.75
C SER A 48 1.92 -9.10 -1.28
N TYR A 49 1.61 -9.96 -2.26
CA TYR A 49 1.25 -11.34 -1.97
C TYR A 49 2.49 -12.16 -1.61
N TYR A 50 2.35 -12.98 -0.58
CA TYR A 50 3.30 -14.02 -0.24
C TYR A 50 2.52 -15.30 0.06
N ALA A 51 2.91 -16.40 -0.58
CA ALA A 51 2.30 -17.71 -0.32
C ALA A 51 0.76 -17.66 -0.37
N PHE A 52 0.19 -17.02 -1.39
CA PHE A 52 -1.26 -16.94 -1.65
C PHE A 52 -2.06 -16.08 -0.68
N THR A 53 -1.40 -15.31 0.20
CA THR A 53 -2.08 -14.40 1.12
C THR A 53 -1.19 -13.20 1.42
N ILE A 54 -1.70 -12.26 2.22
CA ILE A 54 -0.89 -11.16 2.70
C ILE A 54 -0.01 -11.65 3.86
N ASP A 55 1.12 -10.98 4.04
CA ASP A 55 2.02 -11.32 5.14
C ASP A 55 1.32 -11.11 6.49
N PRO A 56 1.54 -12.00 7.46
CA PRO A 56 0.97 -11.83 8.81
C PRO A 56 1.28 -10.49 9.45
N GLU A 57 2.43 -9.88 9.16
CA GLU A 57 2.76 -8.57 9.69
C GLU A 57 1.85 -7.47 9.14
N VAL A 58 1.46 -7.58 7.86
CA VAL A 58 0.51 -6.66 7.25
C VAL A 58 -0.87 -6.85 7.87
N ARG A 59 -1.30 -8.09 8.05
CA ARG A 59 -2.56 -8.41 8.73
C ARG A 59 -2.60 -7.80 10.13
N ASP A 60 -1.56 -8.01 10.90
CA ASP A 60 -1.49 -7.51 12.28
C ASP A 60 -1.47 -5.98 12.32
N PHE A 61 -0.79 -5.35 11.37
CA PHE A 61 -0.81 -3.90 11.25
C PHE A 61 -2.23 -3.38 11.02
N ILE A 62 -2.98 -3.97 10.08
CA ILE A 62 -4.36 -3.55 9.80
C ILE A 62 -5.22 -3.70 11.05
N ARG A 63 -5.08 -4.83 11.75
CA ARG A 63 -5.84 -5.09 12.99
C ARG A 63 -5.51 -4.12 14.11
N SER A 64 -4.34 -3.49 14.08
CA SER A 64 -3.92 -2.50 15.07
C SER A 64 -4.41 -1.09 14.78
N LEU A 65 -4.96 -0.85 13.58
CA LEU A 65 -5.40 0.49 13.18
C LEU A 65 -6.63 0.94 13.96
N ASP A 66 -6.65 2.24 14.26
CA ASP A 66 -7.75 2.89 14.96
C ASP A 66 -8.63 3.58 13.90
N LYS A 67 -9.89 3.18 13.82
CA LYS A 67 -10.83 3.74 12.84
C LYS A 67 -11.07 5.24 13.04
N SER A 68 -10.80 5.78 14.21
CA SER A 68 -10.91 7.22 14.45
C SER A 68 -9.75 8.01 13.82
N LYS A 69 -8.68 7.30 13.42
CA LYS A 69 -7.47 7.91 12.84
C LYS A 69 -7.29 7.65 11.36
N VAL A 70 -8.07 6.75 10.77
CA VAL A 70 -7.95 6.40 9.36
C VAL A 70 -9.32 6.46 8.71
N GLY A 71 -9.51 7.40 7.80
CA GLY A 71 -10.78 7.56 7.09
C GLY A 71 -11.04 6.40 6.13
N ARG A 72 -10.04 6.06 5.33
CA ARG A 72 -10.11 4.89 4.45
C ARG A 72 -8.71 4.41 4.08
N ILE A 73 -8.62 3.16 3.65
CA ILE A 73 -7.37 2.56 3.15
C ILE A 73 -7.42 2.52 1.63
N VAL A 74 -6.30 2.92 1.00
CA VAL A 74 -6.07 2.76 -0.44
C VAL A 74 -4.92 1.77 -0.61
N ASN A 75 -5.20 0.65 -1.25
CA ASN A 75 -4.23 -0.42 -1.43
C ASN A 75 -3.32 -0.17 -2.64
N PHE A 76 -2.04 -0.43 -2.49
CA PHE A 76 -1.13 -0.48 -3.63
C PHE A 76 -0.07 -1.55 -3.39
N GLY A 77 0.57 -1.99 -4.46
CA GLY A 77 1.62 -2.99 -4.30
C GLY A 77 2.22 -3.48 -5.60
N SER A 78 3.18 -4.38 -5.45
CA SER A 78 3.81 -5.08 -6.55
C SER A 78 3.78 -6.58 -6.29
N ALA A 79 3.76 -7.37 -7.37
CA ALA A 79 3.80 -8.82 -7.26
C ALA A 79 4.41 -9.41 -8.52
N ALA A 80 5.12 -10.53 -8.39
CA ALA A 80 5.62 -11.27 -9.53
C ALA A 80 4.46 -11.93 -10.29
N MET A 81 3.44 -12.36 -9.55
CA MET A 81 2.19 -12.89 -10.10
C MET A 81 1.15 -11.78 -10.14
N LEU A 82 0.15 -11.90 -11.01
CA LEU A 82 -0.82 -10.83 -11.26
C LEU A 82 -1.92 -10.67 -10.20
N ASN A 83 -1.73 -11.19 -9.01
CA ASN A 83 -2.76 -11.14 -7.98
C ASN A 83 -2.62 -9.91 -7.11
N SER A 84 -3.72 -9.15 -7.01
CA SER A 84 -3.82 -8.03 -6.09
C SER A 84 -4.17 -8.54 -4.69
N THR A 85 -3.64 -7.88 -3.69
CA THR A 85 -3.95 -8.17 -2.29
C THR A 85 -5.24 -7.50 -1.81
N TRP A 86 -5.92 -6.74 -2.68
CA TRP A 86 -7.05 -5.88 -2.31
C TRP A 86 -8.13 -6.60 -1.50
N LYS A 87 -8.56 -7.77 -1.94
CA LYS A 87 -9.61 -8.53 -1.24
C LYS A 87 -9.19 -8.94 0.16
N LYS A 88 -7.93 -9.34 0.33
CA LYS A 88 -7.40 -9.76 1.63
C LYS A 88 -7.29 -8.57 2.58
N VAL A 89 -6.81 -7.44 2.08
CA VAL A 89 -6.70 -6.20 2.87
C VAL A 89 -8.10 -5.72 3.26
N LYS A 90 -9.05 -5.74 2.32
CA LYS A 90 -10.44 -5.36 2.60
C LYS A 90 -11.04 -6.21 3.71
N ALA A 91 -10.84 -7.52 3.67
CA ALA A 91 -11.37 -8.42 4.69
C ALA A 91 -10.85 -8.04 6.10
N GLU A 92 -9.58 -7.69 6.21
CA GLU A 92 -9.01 -7.27 7.48
C GLU A 92 -9.48 -5.88 7.90
N ALA A 93 -9.60 -4.95 6.95
CA ALA A 93 -10.10 -3.60 7.23
C ALA A 93 -11.54 -3.62 7.76
N GLU A 94 -12.39 -4.48 7.21
CA GLU A 94 -13.77 -4.63 7.66
C GLU A 94 -13.84 -5.06 9.13
N LYS A 95 -12.91 -5.91 9.57
CA LYS A 95 -12.88 -6.38 10.96
C LYS A 95 -12.63 -5.25 11.96
N VAL A 96 -11.96 -4.18 11.54
CA VAL A 96 -11.68 -3.03 12.41
C VAL A 96 -12.53 -1.81 12.05
N GLY A 97 -13.50 -1.97 11.16
CA GLY A 97 -14.45 -0.92 10.82
C GLY A 97 -13.89 0.20 9.97
N ILE A 98 -12.83 -0.04 9.21
CA ILE A 98 -12.22 0.95 8.33
C ILE A 98 -12.67 0.72 6.89
N ALA A 99 -13.08 1.81 6.22
CA ALA A 99 -13.51 1.76 4.83
C ALA A 99 -12.32 1.45 3.91
N MET A 100 -12.59 0.69 2.85
CA MET A 100 -11.61 0.35 1.82
C MET A 100 -11.99 1.03 0.52
N ASP A 101 -11.10 1.82 -0.05
CA ASP A 101 -11.33 2.44 -1.36
C ASP A 101 -11.35 1.34 -2.43
N GLU A 102 -12.26 1.44 -3.38
CA GLU A 102 -12.36 0.46 -4.46
C GLU A 102 -11.23 0.59 -5.47
N ARG A 103 -10.60 1.76 -5.53
CA ARG A 103 -9.47 2.00 -6.42
C ARG A 103 -8.20 1.46 -5.79
N GLU A 104 -7.33 0.93 -6.62
CA GLU A 104 -6.03 0.44 -6.16
C GLU A 104 -4.97 0.62 -7.25
N PHE A 105 -3.71 0.59 -6.86
CA PHE A 105 -2.61 0.54 -7.79
C PHE A 105 -1.86 -0.78 -7.61
N HIS A 106 -1.57 -1.42 -8.74
CA HIS A 106 -0.89 -2.71 -8.71
C HIS A 106 0.00 -2.82 -9.95
N CYS A 107 1.25 -3.21 -9.76
CA CYS A 107 2.18 -3.45 -10.85
C CYS A 107 3.01 -4.71 -10.61
N LYS A 108 3.79 -5.10 -11.61
CA LYS A 108 4.70 -6.23 -11.48
C LYS A 108 5.95 -5.81 -10.71
N GLY A 109 6.52 -6.74 -9.98
CA GLY A 109 7.78 -6.53 -9.26
C GLY A 109 8.75 -7.66 -9.58
N GLU A 110 10.04 -7.36 -9.59
CA GLU A 110 11.07 -8.36 -9.83
C GLU A 110 11.12 -9.36 -8.67
N PHE A 111 11.13 -10.65 -9.03
CA PHE A 111 11.23 -11.73 -8.04
C PHE A 111 11.86 -12.95 -8.71
N LYS A 112 13.01 -13.40 -8.21
CA LYS A 112 13.74 -14.58 -8.70
C LYS A 112 13.95 -14.54 -10.21
N GLY A 113 14.38 -13.38 -10.74
CA GLY A 113 14.64 -13.18 -12.16
C GLY A 113 13.42 -12.89 -13.03
N MET A 114 12.21 -12.99 -12.49
CA MET A 114 10.99 -12.61 -13.20
C MET A 114 10.81 -11.09 -13.13
N HIS A 115 10.32 -10.50 -14.23
CA HIS A 115 10.04 -9.05 -14.30
C HIS A 115 11.23 -8.18 -13.89
N LYS A 116 12.41 -8.52 -14.41
CA LYS A 116 13.66 -7.85 -14.07
C LYS A 116 13.57 -6.34 -14.28
N GLY A 117 14.06 -5.59 -13.28
CA GLY A 117 14.05 -4.13 -13.31
C GLY A 117 12.71 -3.49 -12.95
N ARG A 118 11.70 -4.27 -12.56
CA ARG A 118 10.39 -3.75 -12.18
C ARG A 118 10.22 -3.75 -10.65
N PRO A 119 9.60 -2.73 -10.04
CA PRO A 119 9.00 -1.55 -10.70
C PRO A 119 10.05 -0.67 -11.37
N ASN A 120 9.73 -0.19 -12.57
CA ASN A 120 10.58 0.73 -13.32
C ASN A 120 10.08 2.17 -13.20
N GLU A 121 10.74 3.10 -13.90
CA GLU A 121 10.37 4.52 -13.88
C GLU A 121 8.91 4.75 -14.26
N GLU A 122 8.39 4.04 -15.26
CA GLU A 122 7.00 4.16 -15.68
C GLU A 122 6.04 3.68 -14.60
N ASP A 123 6.39 2.59 -13.91
CA ASP A 123 5.60 2.08 -12.80
C ASP A 123 5.53 3.10 -11.66
N LEU A 124 6.66 3.74 -11.36
CA LEU A 124 6.72 4.76 -10.30
C LEU A 124 5.91 6.00 -10.67
N LYS A 125 5.98 6.45 -11.92
CA LYS A 125 5.18 7.58 -12.42
C LYS A 125 3.68 7.25 -12.37
N ALA A 126 3.32 6.04 -12.75
CA ALA A 126 1.92 5.62 -12.71
C ALA A 126 1.39 5.56 -11.27
N ALA A 127 2.19 5.07 -10.34
CA ALA A 127 1.82 5.06 -8.92
C ALA A 127 1.63 6.47 -8.38
N ALA A 128 2.52 7.39 -8.72
CA ALA A 128 2.41 8.79 -8.31
C ALA A 128 1.16 9.46 -8.87
N ALA A 129 0.86 9.24 -10.15
CA ALA A 129 -0.34 9.79 -10.79
C ALA A 129 -1.62 9.22 -10.15
N PHE A 130 -1.63 7.93 -9.86
CA PHE A 130 -2.74 7.28 -9.16
C PHE A 130 -2.97 7.94 -7.80
N ALA A 131 -1.91 8.11 -7.01
CA ALA A 131 -2.02 8.70 -5.68
C ALA A 131 -2.54 10.13 -5.72
N LYS A 132 -2.07 10.93 -6.67
CA LYS A 132 -2.58 12.29 -6.87
C LYS A 132 -4.07 12.29 -7.21
N GLY A 133 -4.52 11.34 -8.01
CA GLY A 133 -5.93 11.21 -8.36
C GLY A 133 -6.81 10.86 -7.15
N ILE A 134 -6.27 10.16 -6.17
CA ILE A 134 -6.99 9.81 -4.94
C ILE A 134 -7.20 11.04 -4.05
N VAL A 135 -6.15 11.84 -3.86
CA VAL A 135 -6.22 12.98 -2.91
C VAL A 135 -6.72 14.27 -3.55
N GLY A 136 -6.87 14.25 -4.82
CA GLY A 136 -7.49 15.34 -5.49
C GLY A 136 -6.79 16.23 -6.33
#